data_35eb91593823057ae5f471a295e1c1b3
#
_entry.id   35eb91593823057ae5f471a295e1c1b3
#
_cell.length_a   1.000
_cell.length_b   1.000
_cell.length_c   1.000
_cell.angle_alpha   90.00
_cell.angle_beta   90.00
_cell.angle_gamma   90.00
#
_symmetry.space_group_name_H-M   'P 1'
#
loop_
_entity.id
_entity.type
_entity.pdbx_description
1 polymer ?
#
loop_
_entity_poly.entity_id
_entity_poly.type
_entity_poly.pdbx_seq_one_letter_code
_entity_poly.pdbx_strand_id
1 'polypeptide(L)'
;MIERLPVGKYTLREESAPYGYKVAKDVTFEVKETAETQKVSMKDEQAVGKIVIEKTDKVTGKPIEGVVFEVRDKDGKVLDTLTTDKNGHAESKELPICTYNEDGSFKEDIHYTVVETKAADGYILDETAHDVTLRYDDNAPDVVVTTLKLVNVPTEPKLPQTGDNANPLLYLGIGALALITGVGVGLRGRKKKNKQ
;
A
#
# COMPACT_ATOMS: atom_id res chain seq x y z
N MET A 1 35.89 -9.24 23.06
CA MET A 1 37.25 -9.11 22.52
C MET A 1 37.68 -10.53 22.07
N ILE A 2 38.19 -10.67 20.86
CA ILE A 2 38.77 -11.95 20.39
C ILE A 2 40.26 -11.86 20.66
N GLU A 3 40.78 -12.84 21.41
CA GLU A 3 42.21 -12.88 21.80
C GLU A 3 42.97 -13.94 20.97
N ARG A 4 44.20 -13.60 20.60
CA ARG A 4 45.17 -14.53 19.96
C ARG A 4 44.74 -15.04 18.58
N LEU A 5 44.19 -14.18 17.72
CA LEU A 5 44.07 -14.54 16.32
C LEU A 5 45.46 -14.61 15.68
N PRO A 6 45.80 -15.69 14.95
CA PRO A 6 47.02 -15.73 14.15
C PRO A 6 47.06 -14.59 13.11
N VAL A 7 48.25 -14.22 12.67
CA VAL A 7 48.43 -13.32 11.52
C VAL A 7 47.75 -13.92 10.29
N GLY A 8 46.91 -13.11 9.60
CA GLY A 8 46.16 -13.57 8.43
C GLY A 8 44.98 -12.70 8.09
N LYS A 9 44.31 -13.07 7.01
CA LYS A 9 43.06 -12.40 6.55
C LYS A 9 41.84 -13.08 7.16
N TYR A 10 40.91 -12.26 7.64
CA TYR A 10 39.70 -12.71 8.30
C TYR A 10 38.50 -11.95 7.74
N THR A 11 37.33 -12.55 7.86
CA THR A 11 36.04 -11.89 7.56
C THR A 11 35.22 -11.89 8.84
N LEU A 12 34.80 -10.69 9.24
CA LEU A 12 33.76 -10.48 10.26
C LEU A 12 32.42 -10.53 9.55
N ARG A 13 31.56 -11.43 10.00
CA ARG A 13 30.20 -11.58 9.50
C ARG A 13 29.22 -11.40 10.65
N GLU A 14 28.16 -10.64 10.41
CA GLU A 14 27.03 -10.59 11.29
C GLU A 14 26.03 -11.68 10.90
N GLU A 15 25.56 -12.48 11.86
CA GLU A 15 24.58 -13.54 11.61
C GLU A 15 23.15 -13.06 11.82
N SER A 16 22.94 -12.05 12.66
CA SER A 16 21.63 -11.44 12.91
C SER A 16 21.79 -10.01 13.41
N ALA A 17 20.93 -9.11 12.91
CA ALA A 17 20.83 -7.74 13.40
C ALA A 17 19.67 -7.60 14.40
N PRO A 18 19.69 -6.57 15.28
CA PRO A 18 18.54 -6.25 16.10
C PRO A 18 17.31 -5.82 15.25
N TYR A 19 16.11 -5.99 15.80
CA TYR A 19 14.87 -5.57 15.11
C TYR A 19 14.97 -4.11 14.61
N GLY A 20 14.62 -3.93 13.34
CA GLY A 20 14.68 -2.62 12.68
C GLY A 20 16.03 -2.26 12.07
N TYR A 21 17.02 -3.13 12.16
CA TYR A 21 18.30 -2.97 11.49
C TYR A 21 18.52 -4.04 10.42
N LYS A 22 19.25 -3.70 9.38
CA LYS A 22 19.69 -4.63 8.35
C LYS A 22 20.95 -5.35 8.82
N VAL A 23 21.06 -6.63 8.51
CA VAL A 23 22.31 -7.38 8.71
C VAL A 23 23.44 -6.68 7.95
N ALA A 24 24.52 -6.35 8.66
CA ALA A 24 25.64 -5.65 8.08
C ALA A 24 26.38 -6.50 7.06
N LYS A 25 26.97 -5.84 6.07
CA LYS A 25 27.82 -6.51 5.07
C LYS A 25 29.11 -7.02 5.70
N ASP A 26 29.58 -8.17 5.22
CA ASP A 26 30.84 -8.75 5.64
C ASP A 26 32.00 -7.75 5.57
N VAL A 27 32.79 -7.68 6.64
CA VAL A 27 34.00 -6.84 6.71
C VAL A 27 35.25 -7.73 6.70
N THR A 28 36.03 -7.61 5.64
CA THR A 28 37.30 -8.30 5.55
C THR A 28 38.42 -7.44 6.13
N PHE A 29 39.23 -8.01 7.00
CA PHE A 29 40.35 -7.35 7.65
C PHE A 29 41.58 -8.28 7.75
N GLU A 30 42.76 -7.70 8.00
CA GLU A 30 44.00 -8.44 8.13
C GLU A 30 44.56 -8.25 9.55
N VAL A 31 44.77 -9.35 10.23
CA VAL A 31 45.52 -9.38 11.51
C VAL A 31 47.00 -9.33 11.19
N LYS A 32 47.72 -8.35 11.71
CA LYS A 32 49.16 -8.15 11.55
C LYS A 32 49.88 -8.43 12.84
N GLU A 33 51.14 -8.81 12.75
CA GLU A 33 52.00 -8.93 13.90
C GLU A 33 52.28 -7.54 14.50
N THR A 34 51.69 -7.26 15.64
CA THR A 34 51.79 -5.98 16.36
C THR A 34 51.55 -6.21 17.86
N ALA A 35 52.21 -5.37 18.70
CA ALA A 35 51.89 -5.33 20.12
C ALA A 35 50.61 -4.52 20.44
N GLU A 36 50.04 -3.86 19.47
CA GLU A 36 48.85 -3.00 19.66
C GLU A 36 47.56 -3.76 19.33
N THR A 37 46.49 -3.43 20.04
CA THR A 37 45.14 -3.96 19.76
C THR A 37 44.61 -3.40 18.44
N GLN A 38 44.39 -4.26 17.46
CA GLN A 38 43.72 -3.89 16.21
C GLN A 38 42.20 -3.85 16.43
N LYS A 39 41.56 -2.79 15.96
CA LYS A 39 40.09 -2.61 16.06
C LYS A 39 39.45 -2.73 14.68
N VAL A 40 38.43 -3.53 14.59
CA VAL A 40 37.54 -3.62 13.43
C VAL A 40 36.14 -3.22 13.89
N SER A 41 35.49 -2.35 13.14
CA SER A 41 34.12 -1.93 13.43
C SER A 41 33.19 -2.33 12.29
N MET A 42 32.03 -2.77 12.64
CA MET A 42 30.89 -3.02 11.77
C MET A 42 29.75 -2.09 12.21
N LYS A 43 28.94 -1.62 11.28
CA LYS A 43 27.81 -0.74 11.55
C LYS A 43 26.60 -1.29 10.85
N ASP A 44 25.51 -1.35 11.57
CA ASP A 44 24.21 -1.72 11.04
C ASP A 44 23.52 -0.49 10.45
N GLU A 45 22.82 -0.70 9.37
CA GLU A 45 21.95 0.31 8.77
C GLU A 45 20.53 0.10 9.26
N GLN A 46 19.81 1.19 9.53
CA GLN A 46 18.39 1.12 9.87
C GLN A 46 17.59 0.59 8.68
N ALA A 47 16.67 -0.32 8.97
CA ALA A 47 15.77 -0.84 7.96
C ALA A 47 14.75 0.24 7.55
N VAL A 48 14.37 0.22 6.28
CA VAL A 48 13.39 1.11 5.70
C VAL A 48 12.32 0.31 4.98
N GLY A 49 11.19 0.95 4.69
CA GLY A 49 10.13 0.32 3.93
C GLY A 49 9.48 1.28 2.94
N LYS A 50 8.65 0.74 2.05
CA LYS A 50 7.88 1.48 1.06
C LYS A 50 6.43 1.08 1.11
N ILE A 51 5.57 2.04 0.83
CA ILE A 51 4.14 1.84 0.66
C ILE A 51 3.87 1.83 -0.84
N VAL A 52 3.25 0.75 -1.31
CA VAL A 52 2.81 0.59 -2.71
C VAL A 52 1.30 0.66 -2.75
N ILE A 53 0.76 1.36 -3.75
CA ILE A 53 -0.67 1.47 -4.00
C ILE A 53 -0.97 0.81 -5.34
N GLU A 54 -1.97 -0.08 -5.36
CA GLU A 54 -2.60 -0.62 -6.56
C GLU A 54 -4.04 -0.10 -6.62
N LYS A 55 -4.31 0.81 -7.54
CA LYS A 55 -5.60 1.48 -7.69
C LYS A 55 -6.38 0.95 -8.88
N THR A 56 -7.61 0.49 -8.63
CA THR A 56 -8.45 -0.11 -9.67
C THR A 56 -9.89 0.42 -9.62
N ASP A 57 -10.58 0.32 -10.74
CA ASP A 57 -12.01 0.58 -10.89
C ASP A 57 -12.82 -0.53 -10.21
N LYS A 58 -13.75 -0.17 -9.34
CA LYS A 58 -14.56 -1.10 -8.55
C LYS A 58 -15.45 -2.01 -9.41
N VAL A 59 -15.84 -1.55 -10.58
CA VAL A 59 -16.79 -2.26 -11.46
C VAL A 59 -16.06 -3.15 -12.47
N THR A 60 -15.02 -2.60 -13.09
CA THR A 60 -14.32 -3.26 -14.21
C THR A 60 -13.03 -3.95 -13.79
N GLY A 61 -12.49 -3.62 -12.62
CA GLY A 61 -11.17 -4.09 -12.16
C GLY A 61 -9.99 -3.48 -12.92
N LYS A 62 -10.23 -2.54 -13.84
CA LYS A 62 -9.14 -1.90 -14.61
C LYS A 62 -8.34 -0.94 -13.74
N PRO A 63 -7.03 -0.79 -14.00
CA PRO A 63 -6.20 0.19 -13.30
C PRO A 63 -6.67 1.61 -13.56
N ILE A 64 -6.48 2.50 -12.56
CA ILE A 64 -6.83 3.92 -12.64
C ILE A 64 -5.57 4.76 -12.52
N GLU A 65 -5.29 5.56 -13.55
CA GLU A 65 -4.21 6.54 -13.59
C GLU A 65 -4.64 7.88 -13.00
N GLY A 66 -3.68 8.63 -12.44
CA GLY A 66 -3.85 10.03 -12.03
C GLY A 66 -4.56 10.23 -10.69
N VAL A 67 -4.77 9.18 -9.90
CA VAL A 67 -5.26 9.31 -8.53
C VAL A 67 -4.13 9.75 -7.62
N VAL A 68 -4.38 10.76 -6.76
CA VAL A 68 -3.37 11.33 -5.87
C VAL A 68 -3.63 10.92 -4.43
N PHE A 69 -2.58 10.44 -3.78
CA PHE A 69 -2.58 10.06 -2.36
C PHE A 69 -1.54 10.85 -1.59
N GLU A 70 -1.81 11.09 -0.32
CA GLU A 70 -0.83 11.56 0.65
C GLU A 70 -0.51 10.46 1.65
N VAL A 71 0.79 10.30 1.93
CA VAL A 71 1.29 9.51 3.05
C VAL A 71 1.58 10.47 4.18
N ARG A 72 0.96 10.25 5.33
CA ARG A 72 1.04 11.12 6.50
C ARG A 72 1.60 10.38 7.71
N ASP A 73 2.26 11.11 8.62
CA ASP A 73 2.63 10.61 9.93
C ASP A 73 1.45 10.66 10.93
N LYS A 74 1.69 10.20 12.15
CA LYS A 74 0.70 10.21 13.25
C LYS A 74 0.16 11.60 13.62
N ASP A 75 0.88 12.66 13.29
CA ASP A 75 0.50 14.06 13.58
C ASP A 75 -0.20 14.71 12.37
N GLY A 76 -0.45 13.93 11.30
CA GLY A 76 -1.10 14.37 10.07
C GLY A 76 -0.20 15.13 9.10
N LYS A 77 1.10 15.22 9.38
CA LYS A 77 2.07 15.86 8.49
C LYS A 77 2.28 15.00 7.23
N VAL A 78 2.17 15.61 6.07
CA VAL A 78 2.44 14.97 4.79
C VAL A 78 3.93 14.68 4.66
N LEU A 79 4.25 13.41 4.49
CA LEU A 79 5.62 12.91 4.29
C LEU A 79 5.92 12.68 2.81
N ASP A 80 4.91 12.25 2.04
CA ASP A 80 5.03 11.98 0.61
C ASP A 80 3.69 12.19 -0.09
N THR A 81 3.74 12.48 -1.42
CA THR A 81 2.57 12.60 -2.28
C THR A 81 2.76 11.70 -3.50
N LEU A 82 1.84 10.76 -3.68
CA LEU A 82 1.91 9.70 -4.67
C LEU A 82 0.85 9.93 -5.74
N THR A 83 1.20 9.66 -7.00
CA THR A 83 0.23 9.70 -8.11
C THR A 83 0.28 8.38 -8.86
N THR A 84 -0.87 7.75 -9.07
CA THR A 84 -0.93 6.47 -9.78
C THR A 84 -0.60 6.63 -11.26
N ASP A 85 0.20 5.71 -11.77
CA ASP A 85 0.56 5.60 -13.18
C ASP A 85 -0.55 4.90 -14.00
N LYS A 86 -0.31 4.68 -15.31
CA LYS A 86 -1.21 3.98 -16.24
C LYS A 86 -1.57 2.55 -15.84
N ASN A 87 -0.79 1.93 -14.95
CA ASN A 87 -1.05 0.61 -14.39
C ASN A 87 -1.79 0.69 -13.04
N GLY A 88 -2.20 1.88 -12.61
CA GLY A 88 -2.80 2.12 -11.31
C GLY A 88 -1.82 1.99 -10.15
N HIS A 89 -0.51 2.04 -10.42
CA HIS A 89 0.55 1.82 -9.46
C HIS A 89 1.15 3.15 -8.99
N ALA A 90 1.40 3.26 -7.67
CA ALA A 90 2.19 4.33 -7.07
C ALA A 90 3.03 3.77 -5.93
N GLU A 91 4.22 4.34 -5.71
CA GLU A 91 5.17 3.89 -4.70
C GLU A 91 5.74 5.08 -3.93
N SER A 92 5.84 4.97 -2.61
CA SER A 92 6.44 5.99 -1.77
C SER A 92 7.98 5.96 -1.86
N LYS A 93 8.62 7.05 -1.45
CA LYS A 93 10.02 7.03 -1.06
C LYS A 93 10.23 6.04 0.09
N GLU A 94 11.47 5.77 0.41
CA GLU A 94 11.82 4.98 1.60
C GLU A 94 11.44 5.73 2.87
N LEU A 95 10.75 5.01 3.77
CA LEU A 95 10.23 5.51 5.04
C LEU A 95 10.82 4.70 6.18
N PRO A 96 11.13 5.30 7.34
CA PRO A 96 11.53 4.56 8.53
C PRO A 96 10.45 3.56 8.94
N ILE A 97 10.82 2.40 9.47
CA ILE A 97 9.84 1.38 9.93
C ILE A 97 9.57 1.46 11.43
N CYS A 98 10.54 1.95 12.20
CA CYS A 98 10.43 2.07 13.65
C CYS A 98 11.24 3.26 14.17
N THR A 99 11.03 3.60 15.43
CA THR A 99 11.85 4.55 16.17
C THR A 99 12.78 3.82 17.13
N TYR A 100 13.83 4.50 17.57
CA TYR A 100 14.86 3.93 18.43
C TYR A 100 15.03 4.78 19.70
N ASN A 101 15.45 4.13 20.77
CA ASN A 101 15.92 4.78 22.00
C ASN A 101 17.30 5.43 21.78
N GLU A 102 17.77 6.22 22.73
CA GLU A 102 19.11 6.85 22.67
C GLU A 102 20.26 5.85 22.60
N ASP A 103 20.08 4.66 23.15
CA ASP A 103 21.04 3.55 23.09
C ASP A 103 21.01 2.76 21.79
N GLY A 104 20.14 3.12 20.85
CA GLY A 104 19.92 2.45 19.57
C GLY A 104 19.00 1.24 19.62
N SER A 105 18.46 0.88 20.78
CA SER A 105 17.48 -0.21 20.87
C SER A 105 16.14 0.17 20.26
N PHE A 106 15.37 -0.82 19.78
CA PHE A 106 14.01 -0.62 19.29
C PHE A 106 13.12 0.06 20.32
N LYS A 107 12.33 1.03 19.90
CA LYS A 107 11.36 1.72 20.74
C LYS A 107 9.93 1.37 20.36
N GLU A 108 9.52 1.69 19.14
CA GLU A 108 8.15 1.46 18.67
C GLU A 108 8.08 1.44 17.13
N ASP A 109 7.12 0.71 16.56
CA ASP A 109 6.79 0.76 15.15
C ASP A 109 6.23 2.14 14.77
N ILE A 110 6.50 2.59 13.54
CA ILE A 110 5.92 3.82 13.02
C ILE A 110 4.64 3.49 12.27
N HIS A 111 3.58 4.23 12.60
CA HIS A 111 2.29 4.18 11.94
C HIS A 111 2.17 5.32 10.93
N TYR A 112 1.76 4.98 9.73
CA TYR A 112 1.48 5.91 8.63
C TYR A 112 0.00 5.87 8.29
N THR A 113 -0.51 6.97 7.74
CA THR A 113 -1.86 7.03 7.18
C THR A 113 -1.79 7.40 5.72
N VAL A 114 -2.47 6.63 4.86
CA VAL A 114 -2.61 6.90 3.42
C VAL A 114 -4.01 7.38 3.14
N VAL A 115 -4.14 8.54 2.50
CA VAL A 115 -5.44 9.17 2.18
C VAL A 115 -5.44 9.60 0.72
N GLU A 116 -6.52 9.28 0.00
CA GLU A 116 -6.75 9.82 -1.34
C GLU A 116 -7.15 11.29 -1.23
N THR A 117 -6.44 12.17 -1.92
CA THR A 117 -6.70 13.62 -1.90
C THR A 117 -7.25 14.13 -3.23
N LYS A 118 -7.14 13.33 -4.29
CA LYS A 118 -7.70 13.63 -5.60
C LYS A 118 -8.03 12.34 -6.34
N ALA A 119 -9.30 12.17 -6.70
CA ALA A 119 -9.71 11.10 -7.62
C ALA A 119 -9.32 11.44 -9.07
N ALA A 120 -9.21 10.41 -9.91
CA ALA A 120 -9.12 10.58 -11.35
C ALA A 120 -10.47 11.08 -11.92
N ASP A 121 -10.44 11.68 -13.12
CA ASP A 121 -11.66 12.16 -13.79
C ASP A 121 -12.65 11.00 -14.02
N GLY A 122 -13.89 11.22 -13.67
CA GLY A 122 -14.96 10.22 -13.78
C GLY A 122 -15.08 9.27 -12.60
N TYR A 123 -14.36 9.51 -11.50
CA TYR A 123 -14.43 8.74 -10.27
C TYR A 123 -14.83 9.58 -9.05
N ILE A 124 -15.43 8.92 -8.08
CA ILE A 124 -15.76 9.51 -6.79
C ILE A 124 -14.52 9.45 -5.90
N LEU A 125 -14.17 10.58 -5.25
CA LEU A 125 -13.10 10.65 -4.26
C LEU A 125 -13.44 9.76 -3.05
N ASP A 126 -12.47 8.95 -2.63
CA ASP A 126 -12.56 8.15 -1.41
C ASP A 126 -11.59 8.69 -0.35
N GLU A 127 -12.09 9.55 0.52
CA GLU A 127 -11.31 10.17 1.59
C GLU A 127 -11.03 9.24 2.79
N THR A 128 -11.31 7.94 2.65
CA THR A 128 -11.05 6.96 3.71
C THR A 128 -9.56 6.93 4.03
N ALA A 129 -9.25 7.10 5.31
CA ALA A 129 -7.89 6.98 5.81
C ALA A 129 -7.52 5.50 6.01
N HIS A 130 -6.38 5.08 5.47
CA HIS A 130 -5.86 3.71 5.58
C HIS A 130 -4.61 3.72 6.46
N ASP A 131 -4.69 3.06 7.60
CA ASP A 131 -3.55 2.91 8.50
C ASP A 131 -2.58 1.86 7.97
N VAL A 132 -1.29 2.19 7.95
CA VAL A 132 -0.20 1.35 7.46
C VAL A 132 0.92 1.28 8.47
N THR A 133 1.36 0.09 8.80
CA THR A 133 2.57 -0.16 9.58
C THR A 133 3.55 -0.97 8.73
N LEU A 134 4.74 -0.44 8.54
CA LEU A 134 5.84 -1.14 7.86
C LEU A 134 6.56 -1.99 8.90
N ARG A 135 6.47 -3.32 8.79
CA ARG A 135 7.08 -4.23 9.77
C ARG A 135 8.28 -4.94 9.18
N TYR A 136 9.37 -4.90 9.91
CA TYR A 136 10.56 -5.67 9.57
C TYR A 136 10.28 -7.17 9.74
N ASP A 137 10.75 -7.95 8.78
CA ASP A 137 10.77 -9.42 8.82
C ASP A 137 12.21 -9.85 8.58
N ASP A 138 12.76 -10.72 9.43
CA ASP A 138 14.13 -11.25 9.32
C ASP A 138 14.41 -11.96 8.00
N ASN A 139 13.35 -12.38 7.29
CA ASN A 139 13.43 -12.93 5.94
C ASN A 139 13.18 -11.89 4.84
N ALA A 140 12.95 -10.61 5.22
CA ALA A 140 12.64 -9.56 4.27
C ALA A 140 13.90 -9.13 3.49
N PRO A 141 13.74 -8.68 2.24
CA PRO A 141 14.78 -7.97 1.52
C PRO A 141 15.13 -6.66 2.26
N ASP A 142 16.21 -6.00 1.84
CA ASP A 142 16.71 -4.74 2.43
C ASP A 142 15.65 -3.63 2.61
N VAL A 143 14.51 -3.71 1.90
CA VAL A 143 13.38 -2.77 1.97
C VAL A 143 12.08 -3.54 2.13
N VAL A 144 11.35 -3.27 3.20
CA VAL A 144 10.00 -3.83 3.45
C VAL A 144 9.00 -3.16 2.53
N VAL A 145 8.13 -3.94 1.86
CA VAL A 145 7.08 -3.40 0.98
C VAL A 145 5.71 -3.79 1.51
N THR A 146 4.86 -2.79 1.75
CA THR A 146 3.44 -3.00 2.06
C THR A 146 2.58 -2.48 0.93
N THR A 147 1.72 -3.34 0.36
CA THR A 147 0.84 -3.01 -0.76
C THR A 147 -0.60 -2.78 -0.30
N LEU A 148 -1.16 -1.62 -0.64
CA LEU A 148 -2.58 -1.29 -0.48
C LEU A 148 -3.30 -1.47 -1.82
N LYS A 149 -4.32 -2.35 -1.83
CA LYS A 149 -5.23 -2.55 -2.97
C LYS A 149 -6.49 -1.73 -2.75
N LEU A 150 -6.61 -0.62 -3.48
CA LEU A 150 -7.68 0.35 -3.31
C LEU A 150 -8.54 0.44 -4.58
N VAL A 151 -9.82 0.72 -4.40
CA VAL A 151 -10.77 0.82 -5.51
C VAL A 151 -11.47 2.18 -5.49
N ASN A 152 -11.79 2.74 -6.68
CA ASN A 152 -12.72 3.87 -6.79
C ASN A 152 -13.98 3.46 -7.53
N VAL A 153 -15.08 4.13 -7.15
CA VAL A 153 -16.39 3.98 -7.80
C VAL A 153 -16.46 5.00 -8.93
N PRO A 154 -16.78 4.58 -10.18
CA PRO A 154 -17.00 5.54 -11.25
C PRO A 154 -18.22 6.40 -10.94
N THR A 155 -18.17 7.68 -11.34
CA THR A 155 -19.36 8.55 -11.31
C THR A 155 -20.35 8.05 -12.36
N GLU A 156 -21.67 8.15 -12.04
CA GLU A 156 -22.67 7.85 -13.05
C GLU A 156 -22.52 8.81 -14.26
N PRO A 157 -22.68 8.33 -15.50
CA PRO A 157 -22.69 9.20 -16.65
C PRO A 157 -23.77 10.27 -16.47
N LYS A 158 -23.40 11.55 -16.57
CA LYS A 158 -24.43 12.62 -16.61
C LYS A 158 -25.30 12.40 -17.84
N LEU A 159 -26.59 12.15 -17.63
CA LEU A 159 -27.56 12.13 -18.73
C LEU A 159 -27.51 13.49 -19.43
N PRO A 160 -27.49 13.54 -20.78
CA PRO A 160 -27.60 14.79 -21.48
C PRO A 160 -28.84 15.55 -20.99
N GLN A 161 -28.69 16.82 -20.64
CA GLN A 161 -29.85 17.63 -20.28
C GLN A 161 -30.76 17.71 -21.50
N THR A 162 -32.07 17.53 -21.29
CA THR A 162 -33.11 17.72 -22.32
C THR A 162 -33.05 19.16 -22.79
N GLY A 163 -32.42 19.39 -23.92
CA GLY A 163 -32.16 20.73 -24.50
C GLY A 163 -31.08 20.72 -25.57
N ASP A 164 -30.15 19.75 -25.50
CA ASP A 164 -29.24 19.49 -26.60
C ASP A 164 -29.94 18.64 -27.66
N ASN A 165 -29.76 19.00 -28.94
CA ASN A 165 -30.34 18.31 -30.11
C ASN A 165 -29.87 16.85 -30.29
N ALA A 166 -29.63 16.14 -29.19
CA ALA A 166 -29.26 14.72 -29.17
C ALA A 166 -30.51 13.88 -29.42
N ASN A 167 -30.52 13.13 -30.50
CA ASN A 167 -31.61 12.25 -30.92
C ASN A 167 -31.96 11.25 -29.80
N PRO A 168 -33.15 11.35 -29.15
CA PRO A 168 -33.50 10.53 -27.99
C PRO A 168 -33.58 9.02 -28.27
N LEU A 169 -33.61 8.63 -29.54
CA LEU A 169 -33.65 7.22 -29.96
C LEU A 169 -32.35 6.48 -29.77
N LEU A 170 -31.21 7.18 -29.58
CA LEU A 170 -29.93 6.55 -29.39
C LEU A 170 -29.68 6.08 -27.94
N TYR A 171 -30.45 6.60 -26.98
CA TYR A 171 -30.27 6.30 -25.55
C TYR A 171 -31.22 5.25 -24.98
N LEU A 172 -32.24 4.81 -25.77
CA LEU A 172 -33.14 3.73 -25.38
C LEU A 172 -32.45 2.33 -25.34
N GLY A 173 -31.24 2.20 -25.86
CA GLY A 173 -30.50 0.93 -25.91
C GLY A 173 -29.67 0.58 -24.66
N ILE A 174 -29.37 1.54 -23.80
CA ILE A 174 -28.49 1.33 -22.64
C ILE A 174 -29.25 1.28 -21.31
N GLY A 175 -30.46 1.84 -21.25
CA GLY A 175 -31.27 1.88 -20.02
C GLY A 175 -32.19 0.67 -19.78
N ALA A 176 -32.27 -0.32 -20.71
CA ALA A 176 -33.27 -1.38 -20.63
C ALA A 176 -32.79 -2.69 -19.98
N LEU A 177 -31.58 -2.75 -19.42
CA LEU A 177 -31.04 -3.99 -18.82
C LEU A 177 -31.06 -4.04 -17.29
N ALA A 178 -31.70 -3.10 -16.61
CA ALA A 178 -31.66 -3.03 -15.15
C ALA A 178 -33.00 -3.22 -14.41
N LEU A 179 -34.09 -3.65 -15.08
CA LEU A 179 -35.39 -3.84 -14.40
C LEU A 179 -36.14 -5.07 -14.91
N ILE A 180 -35.56 -6.28 -14.81
CA ILE A 180 -36.34 -7.51 -14.79
C ILE A 180 -35.74 -8.43 -13.70
N THR A 181 -36.00 -8.10 -12.44
CA THR A 181 -36.08 -9.12 -11.39
C THR A 181 -37.17 -8.72 -10.40
N GLY A 182 -38.24 -9.47 -10.46
CA GLY A 182 -39.09 -9.65 -9.31
C GLY A 182 -40.28 -8.71 -9.20
N VAL A 183 -41.47 -9.15 -9.56
CA VAL A 183 -42.56 -9.48 -8.66
C VAL A 183 -43.64 -10.21 -9.46
N GLY A 184 -43.54 -11.51 -9.47
CA GLY A 184 -44.67 -12.38 -9.81
C GLY A 184 -45.61 -12.48 -8.61
N VAL A 185 -46.55 -11.56 -8.49
CA VAL A 185 -47.67 -11.74 -7.54
C VAL A 185 -48.73 -12.60 -8.21
N GLY A 186 -48.76 -13.88 -7.85
CA GLY A 186 -49.77 -14.80 -8.27
C GLY A 186 -51.15 -14.44 -7.65
N LEU A 187 -52.06 -13.95 -8.48
CA LEU A 187 -53.48 -13.84 -8.16
C LEU A 187 -54.11 -15.25 -8.28
N ARG A 188 -54.21 -15.94 -7.18
CA ARG A 188 -54.99 -17.16 -7.04
C ARG A 188 -56.46 -16.77 -6.99
N GLY A 189 -57.19 -16.94 -8.10
CA GLY A 189 -58.66 -16.86 -8.16
C GLY A 189 -59.33 -17.91 -7.29
N ARG A 190 -60.12 -17.47 -6.34
CA ARG A 190 -60.97 -18.26 -5.48
C ARG A 190 -62.25 -18.63 -6.23
N LYS A 191 -62.39 -19.84 -6.76
CA LYS A 191 -63.66 -20.38 -7.24
C LYS A 191 -64.63 -20.65 -6.07
N LYS A 192 -65.73 -19.94 -6.00
CA LYS A 192 -66.88 -20.28 -5.15
C LYS A 192 -67.57 -21.53 -5.74
N LYS A 193 -67.66 -22.60 -4.95
CA LYS A 193 -68.59 -23.69 -5.19
C LYS A 193 -69.93 -23.35 -4.53
N ASN A 194 -70.98 -23.18 -5.31
CA ASN A 194 -72.38 -23.33 -4.84
C ASN A 194 -72.72 -24.80 -4.76
N LYS A 195 -73.29 -25.23 -3.63
CA LYS A 195 -74.07 -26.45 -3.51
C LYS A 195 -75.50 -26.09 -3.05
N GLN A 196 -76.41 -26.72 -3.72
CA GLN A 196 -77.74 -26.92 -3.28
C GLN A 196 -77.80 -27.52 -1.88
#